data_564f8003c7281fdbb8ed2658bf5f2f9b
#
_entry.id   564f8003c7281fdbb8ed2658bf5f2f9b
#
_cell.length_a   1.000
_cell.length_b   1.000
_cell.length_c   1.000
_cell.angle_alpha   90.00
_cell.angle_beta   90.00
_cell.angle_gamma   90.00
#
_symmetry.space_group_name_H-M   'P 1'
#
loop_
_entity.id
_entity.type
_entity.pdbx_description
1 polymer ?
#
loop_
_entity_poly.entity_id
_entity_poly.type
_entity_poly.pdbx_seq_one_letter_code
_entity_poly.pdbx_strand_id
1 'polypeptide(L)'
;LEKSEYFGGSTARSGGGVWIPGNYALVEAGQVEAGDAERAKTYLDSIVGDAVPKTKRDTYIDRGPEVMDFIRKKTPVRFAWVPQYADYQPEQPGGRLAGRSVEPVPMDARFLGDELKRLHPRYAKAPANLIVTQADFRKISLGMRTVKGPLTMAKVTMRKIIDTARGRKMFAMGNALAIGLRKGLIDAGVEVKYGADLTGLILDNDAVVGVHTSAGDFTATHGVILGSGGFERSETLR
;
A
#
# COMPACT_ATOMS: atom_id res chain seq x y z
N LEU A 1 8.88 -9.85 -12.43
CA LEU A 1 7.96 -10.21 -13.50
C LEU A 1 6.55 -9.75 -13.12
N GLU A 2 5.78 -9.24 -14.07
CA GLU A 2 4.37 -8.80 -13.90
C GLU A 2 3.56 -9.39 -15.05
N LYS A 3 2.44 -10.07 -14.74
CA LYS A 3 1.65 -10.72 -15.76
C LYS A 3 0.86 -9.76 -16.65
N SER A 4 0.46 -8.62 -16.12
CA SER A 4 -0.31 -7.62 -16.87
C SER A 4 0.60 -6.60 -17.57
N GLU A 5 0.00 -5.72 -18.37
CA GLU A 5 0.70 -4.56 -18.94
C GLU A 5 0.84 -3.40 -17.95
N TYR A 6 0.30 -3.56 -16.73
CA TYR A 6 0.19 -2.52 -15.73
C TYR A 6 0.90 -2.91 -14.43
N PHE A 7 1.57 -1.95 -13.79
CA PHE A 7 2.10 -2.16 -12.45
C PHE A 7 1.10 -1.73 -11.35
N GLY A 8 1.29 -2.29 -10.16
CA GLY A 8 0.59 -1.90 -8.94
C GLY A 8 -0.58 -2.77 -8.54
N GLY A 9 -1.13 -3.59 -9.44
CA GLY A 9 -2.15 -4.59 -9.12
C GLY A 9 -3.29 -4.08 -8.24
N SER A 10 -3.72 -4.89 -7.27
CA SER A 10 -4.75 -4.52 -6.29
C SER A 10 -4.33 -3.36 -5.38
N THR A 11 -3.03 -3.23 -5.09
CA THR A 11 -2.50 -2.10 -4.30
C THR A 11 -2.82 -0.76 -4.95
N ALA A 12 -2.58 -0.59 -6.26
CA ALA A 12 -2.89 0.65 -6.97
C ALA A 12 -4.38 1.01 -6.92
N ARG A 13 -5.26 0.02 -6.79
CA ARG A 13 -6.71 0.18 -6.74
C ARG A 13 -7.27 0.41 -5.34
N SER A 14 -6.46 0.14 -4.31
CA SER A 14 -6.84 0.20 -2.90
C SER A 14 -6.82 1.63 -2.34
N GLY A 15 -7.31 1.79 -1.11
CA GLY A 15 -7.12 2.99 -0.31
C GLY A 15 -5.66 3.25 0.10
N GLY A 16 -4.76 2.29 -0.12
CA GLY A 16 -3.34 2.40 0.22
C GLY A 16 -3.05 2.39 1.72
N GLY A 17 -4.05 2.10 2.55
CA GLY A 17 -3.89 2.01 4.00
C GLY A 17 -2.95 0.88 4.39
N VAL A 18 -2.05 1.15 5.32
CA VAL A 18 -1.09 0.19 5.87
C VAL A 18 -1.23 0.18 7.38
N TRP A 19 -1.33 -1.03 7.96
CA TRP A 19 -1.41 -1.23 9.39
C TRP A 19 -0.09 -1.85 9.89
N ILE A 20 0.82 -1.03 10.37
CA ILE A 20 2.12 -1.45 10.94
C ILE A 20 2.32 -0.66 12.24
N PRO A 21 2.11 -1.27 13.39
CA PRO A 21 2.34 -0.63 14.69
C PRO A 21 3.78 -0.13 14.84
N GLY A 22 3.95 0.97 15.55
CA GLY A 22 5.28 1.51 15.87
C GLY A 22 6.05 2.13 14.70
N ASN A 23 5.46 2.24 13.50
CA ASN A 23 6.14 2.82 12.35
C ASN A 23 6.42 4.33 12.52
N TYR A 24 7.35 4.86 11.74
CA TYR A 24 7.82 6.24 11.84
C TYR A 24 6.69 7.29 11.74
N ALA A 25 5.66 7.05 10.92
CA ALA A 25 4.58 8.03 10.74
C ALA A 25 3.67 8.09 11.97
N LEU A 26 3.51 6.99 12.70
CA LEU A 26 2.84 6.98 14.00
C LEU A 26 3.70 7.67 15.08
N VAL A 27 5.02 7.47 15.07
CA VAL A 27 5.95 8.16 15.96
C VAL A 27 5.89 9.67 15.74
N GLU A 28 6.02 10.12 14.49
CA GLU A 28 5.95 11.54 14.11
C GLU A 28 4.60 12.19 14.47
N ALA A 29 3.51 11.40 14.46
CA ALA A 29 2.18 11.84 14.85
C ALA A 29 1.92 11.77 16.37
N GLY A 30 2.89 11.31 17.19
CA GLY A 30 2.72 11.13 18.64
C GLY A 30 1.70 10.04 19.00
N GLN A 31 1.55 9.03 18.13
CA GLN A 31 0.54 7.97 18.27
C GLN A 31 1.12 6.63 18.76
N VAL A 32 2.37 6.60 19.15
CA VAL A 32 3.01 5.42 19.76
C VAL A 32 3.07 5.60 21.27
N GLU A 33 2.50 4.66 22.00
CA GLU A 33 2.49 4.61 23.45
C GLU A 33 3.44 3.52 23.98
N ALA A 34 3.84 3.62 25.23
CA ALA A 34 4.61 2.55 25.88
C ALA A 34 3.84 1.23 25.85
N GLY A 35 4.50 0.14 25.44
CA GLY A 35 3.90 -1.18 25.31
C GLY A 35 2.98 -1.35 24.09
N ASP A 36 2.98 -0.42 23.12
CA ASP A 36 2.10 -0.51 21.94
C ASP A 36 2.40 -1.74 21.07
N ALA A 37 3.66 -2.16 20.98
CA ALA A 37 4.05 -3.37 20.26
C ALA A 37 3.41 -4.63 20.88
N GLU A 38 3.48 -4.77 22.20
CA GLU A 38 2.90 -5.92 22.92
C GLU A 38 1.36 -5.90 22.84
N ARG A 39 0.73 -4.72 22.91
CA ARG A 39 -0.71 -4.60 22.69
C ARG A 39 -1.08 -4.99 21.26
N ALA A 40 -0.26 -4.65 20.27
CA ALA A 40 -0.49 -5.04 18.88
C ALA A 40 -0.33 -6.56 18.66
N LYS A 41 0.62 -7.21 19.34
CA LYS A 41 0.74 -8.69 19.35
C LYS A 41 -0.51 -9.32 19.97
N THR A 42 -0.95 -8.82 21.13
CA THR A 42 -2.20 -9.27 21.77
C THR A 42 -3.39 -9.12 20.84
N TYR A 43 -3.48 -8.01 20.12
CA TYR A 43 -4.54 -7.78 19.14
C TYR A 43 -4.50 -8.80 18.00
N LEU A 44 -3.33 -9.05 17.40
CA LEU A 44 -3.20 -10.08 16.36
C LEU A 44 -3.50 -11.49 16.89
N ASP A 45 -3.08 -11.80 18.11
CA ASP A 45 -3.40 -13.08 18.74
C ASP A 45 -4.92 -13.26 18.90
N SER A 46 -5.64 -12.19 19.25
CA SER A 46 -7.10 -12.26 19.44
C SER A 46 -7.90 -12.39 18.15
N ILE A 47 -7.45 -11.80 17.05
CA ILE A 47 -8.21 -11.78 15.79
C ILE A 47 -7.77 -12.82 14.77
N VAL A 48 -6.52 -13.27 14.84
CA VAL A 48 -5.95 -14.24 13.89
C VAL A 48 -5.94 -15.65 14.48
N GLY A 49 -5.68 -15.75 15.79
CA GLY A 49 -5.60 -17.04 16.48
C GLY A 49 -4.56 -17.97 15.83
N ASP A 50 -4.88 -19.26 15.77
CA ASP A 50 -3.99 -20.29 15.25
C ASP A 50 -3.97 -20.39 13.71
N ALA A 51 -4.73 -19.57 13.01
CA ALA A 51 -4.73 -19.53 11.54
C ALA A 51 -3.35 -19.15 10.94
N VAL A 52 -2.54 -18.41 11.71
CA VAL A 52 -1.16 -18.08 11.35
C VAL A 52 -0.24 -18.34 12.55
N PRO A 53 0.92 -19.00 12.36
CA PRO A 53 1.88 -19.21 13.43
C PRO A 53 2.25 -17.92 14.18
N LYS A 54 2.32 -17.97 15.51
CA LYS A 54 2.63 -16.82 16.36
C LYS A 54 3.94 -16.13 15.96
N THR A 55 4.95 -16.92 15.61
CA THR A 55 6.26 -16.40 15.16
C THR A 55 6.15 -15.46 13.95
N LYS A 56 5.23 -15.75 13.01
CA LYS A 56 4.99 -14.88 11.84
C LYS A 56 4.28 -13.58 12.23
N ARG A 57 3.29 -13.67 13.14
CA ARG A 57 2.58 -12.49 13.65
C ARG A 57 3.52 -11.57 14.43
N ASP A 58 4.33 -12.15 15.31
CA ASP A 58 5.31 -11.39 16.10
C ASP A 58 6.37 -10.75 15.18
N THR A 59 6.91 -11.50 14.22
CA THR A 59 7.85 -10.95 13.21
C THR A 59 7.26 -9.76 12.46
N TYR A 60 5.98 -9.83 12.08
CA TYR A 60 5.30 -8.72 11.42
C TYR A 60 5.30 -7.44 12.27
N ILE A 61 5.01 -7.55 13.57
CA ILE A 61 5.02 -6.43 14.51
C ILE A 61 6.45 -5.91 14.73
N ASP A 62 7.38 -6.82 14.99
CA ASP A 62 8.74 -6.46 15.38
C ASP A 62 9.56 -5.88 14.21
N ARG A 63 9.38 -6.41 12.99
CA ARG A 63 10.14 -5.98 11.80
C ARG A 63 9.41 -4.96 10.93
N GLY A 64 8.10 -4.79 11.12
CA GLY A 64 7.29 -3.86 10.34
C GLY A 64 7.83 -2.41 10.31
N PRO A 65 8.21 -1.82 11.46
CA PRO A 65 8.80 -0.47 11.50
C PRO A 65 10.07 -0.33 10.66
N GLU A 66 10.95 -1.34 10.66
CA GLU A 66 12.17 -1.35 9.84
C GLU A 66 11.87 -1.35 8.34
N VAL A 67 10.86 -2.14 7.93
CA VAL A 67 10.39 -2.18 6.53
C VAL A 67 9.85 -0.80 6.11
N MET A 68 9.09 -0.14 6.97
CA MET A 68 8.58 1.21 6.70
C MET A 68 9.70 2.24 6.58
N ASP A 69 10.72 2.14 7.42
CA ASP A 69 11.93 2.98 7.35
C ASP A 69 12.74 2.71 6.09
N PHE A 70 12.88 1.44 5.68
CA PHE A 70 13.51 1.07 4.42
C PHE A 70 12.78 1.70 3.22
N ILE A 71 11.45 1.58 3.16
CA ILE A 71 10.62 2.18 2.12
C ILE A 71 10.83 3.70 2.09
N ARG A 72 10.77 4.37 3.24
CA ARG A 72 11.00 5.82 3.35
C ARG A 72 12.36 6.26 2.84
N LYS A 73 13.41 5.47 3.10
CA LYS A 73 14.79 5.78 2.70
C LYS A 73 15.08 5.49 1.24
N LYS A 74 14.45 4.45 0.68
CA LYS A 74 14.76 3.93 -0.67
C LYS A 74 13.77 4.36 -1.74
N THR A 75 12.67 4.99 -1.36
CA THR A 75 11.61 5.41 -2.29
C THR A 75 11.10 6.80 -1.94
N PRO A 76 10.39 7.48 -2.85
CA PRO A 76 9.69 8.73 -2.52
C PRO A 76 8.41 8.53 -1.68
N VAL A 77 8.02 7.30 -1.36
CA VAL A 77 6.83 7.03 -0.52
C VAL A 77 7.02 7.65 0.86
N ARG A 78 6.03 8.39 1.29
CA ARG A 78 5.88 8.88 2.66
C ARG A 78 4.50 8.49 3.16
N PHE A 79 4.40 8.21 4.45
CA PHE A 79 3.13 7.87 5.08
C PHE A 79 2.75 8.91 6.10
N ALA A 80 1.46 9.07 6.31
CA ALA A 80 0.87 9.87 7.36
C ALA A 80 -0.16 9.05 8.14
N TRP A 81 -0.25 9.27 9.44
CA TRP A 81 -1.29 8.66 10.26
C TRP A 81 -2.68 9.08 9.81
N VAL A 82 -3.63 8.15 9.83
CA VAL A 82 -5.04 8.42 9.53
C VAL A 82 -5.79 8.63 10.84
N PRO A 83 -6.10 9.88 11.22
CA PRO A 83 -6.77 10.17 12.49
C PRO A 83 -8.11 9.48 12.63
N GLN A 84 -8.37 8.87 13.81
CA GLN A 84 -9.64 8.22 14.14
C GLN A 84 -10.03 7.08 13.18
N TYR A 85 -9.07 6.47 12.51
CA TYR A 85 -9.29 5.25 11.73
C TYR A 85 -8.99 4.06 12.66
N ALA A 86 -10.01 3.58 13.35
CA ALA A 86 -9.88 2.50 14.33
C ALA A 86 -9.29 1.23 13.71
N ASP A 87 -8.67 0.39 14.52
CA ASP A 87 -8.37 -0.99 14.13
C ASP A 87 -9.69 -1.68 13.74
N TYR A 88 -9.67 -2.69 12.87
CA TYR A 88 -10.90 -3.27 12.31
C TYR A 88 -11.85 -3.87 13.37
N GLN A 89 -11.29 -4.35 14.46
CA GLN A 89 -12.02 -4.89 15.62
C GLN A 89 -11.48 -4.22 16.89
N PRO A 90 -11.72 -2.91 17.08
CA PRO A 90 -11.09 -2.16 18.14
C PRO A 90 -11.55 -2.58 19.54
N GLU A 91 -12.66 -3.31 19.64
CA GLU A 91 -13.22 -3.91 20.87
C GLU A 91 -12.45 -5.15 21.34
N GLN A 92 -11.64 -5.76 20.46
CA GLN A 92 -10.84 -6.93 20.81
C GLN A 92 -9.64 -6.56 21.70
N PRO A 93 -9.14 -7.52 22.51
CA PRO A 93 -7.94 -7.29 23.32
C PRO A 93 -6.79 -6.69 22.51
N GLY A 94 -6.23 -5.60 23.00
CA GLY A 94 -5.14 -4.87 22.33
C GLY A 94 -5.55 -3.96 21.16
N GLY A 95 -6.84 -3.94 20.78
CA GLY A 95 -7.39 -3.05 19.77
C GLY A 95 -7.34 -1.57 20.17
N ARG A 96 -7.35 -0.65 19.17
CA ARG A 96 -7.29 0.81 19.38
C ARG A 96 -8.34 1.55 18.57
N LEU A 97 -9.12 2.41 19.24
CA LEU A 97 -10.07 3.32 18.59
C LEU A 97 -9.37 4.43 17.77
N ALA A 98 -8.23 4.92 18.24
CA ALA A 98 -7.41 5.87 17.46
C ALA A 98 -6.79 5.22 16.22
N GLY A 99 -6.60 3.89 16.27
CA GLY A 99 -6.05 3.07 15.22
C GLY A 99 -4.54 3.21 15.02
N ARG A 100 -3.99 2.29 14.25
CA ARG A 100 -2.56 2.22 13.90
C ARG A 100 -2.34 2.34 12.40
N SER A 101 -3.38 2.71 11.66
CA SER A 101 -3.33 2.80 10.20
C SER A 101 -2.68 4.09 9.74
N VAL A 102 -1.85 3.96 8.72
CA VAL A 102 -1.24 5.07 7.99
C VAL A 102 -1.63 5.01 6.52
N GLU A 103 -1.63 6.14 5.83
CA GLU A 103 -1.89 6.22 4.39
C GLU A 103 -0.74 6.91 3.64
N PRO A 104 -0.52 6.59 2.35
CA PRO A 104 0.47 7.29 1.56
C PRO A 104 0.12 8.77 1.40
N VAL A 105 1.09 9.63 1.62
CA VAL A 105 0.97 11.05 1.34
C VAL A 105 0.82 11.25 -0.17
N PRO A 106 -0.11 12.10 -0.63
CA PRO A 106 -0.26 12.40 -2.05
C PRO A 106 1.04 12.88 -2.68
N MET A 107 1.37 12.38 -3.87
CA MET A 107 2.60 12.72 -4.57
C MET A 107 2.38 13.09 -6.02
N ASP A 108 3.30 13.89 -6.56
CA ASP A 108 3.35 14.26 -7.98
C ASP A 108 4.10 13.16 -8.75
N ALA A 109 3.42 12.52 -9.67
CA ALA A 109 3.94 11.38 -10.43
C ALA A 109 4.68 11.74 -11.72
N ARG A 110 4.94 13.02 -12.00
CA ARG A 110 5.62 13.45 -13.24
C ARG A 110 6.99 12.80 -13.42
N PHE A 111 7.65 12.42 -12.33
CA PHE A 111 8.95 11.74 -12.36
C PHE A 111 8.94 10.36 -13.03
N LEU A 112 7.77 9.73 -13.18
CA LEU A 112 7.67 8.46 -13.91
C LEU A 112 7.59 8.62 -15.43
N GLY A 113 7.36 9.83 -15.95
CA GLY A 113 7.29 10.05 -17.40
C GLY A 113 6.25 9.12 -18.06
N ASP A 114 6.70 8.40 -19.09
CA ASP A 114 5.87 7.46 -19.85
C ASP A 114 5.49 6.19 -19.07
N GLU A 115 6.29 5.80 -18.10
CA GLU A 115 6.00 4.66 -17.23
C GLU A 115 4.67 4.83 -16.48
N LEU A 116 4.25 6.06 -16.21
CA LEU A 116 2.98 6.36 -15.58
C LEU A 116 1.76 5.83 -16.37
N LYS A 117 1.89 5.65 -17.67
CA LYS A 117 0.83 5.07 -18.53
C LYS A 117 0.55 3.61 -18.19
N ARG A 118 1.51 2.93 -17.56
CA ARG A 118 1.42 1.55 -17.08
C ARG A 118 0.88 1.43 -15.66
N LEU A 119 0.49 2.51 -15.00
CA LEU A 119 -0.17 2.43 -13.70
C LEU A 119 -1.54 1.75 -13.85
N HIS A 120 -1.81 0.75 -13.01
CA HIS A 120 -3.09 0.02 -13.06
C HIS A 120 -4.28 0.99 -12.91
N PRO A 121 -5.26 0.94 -13.82
CA PRO A 121 -6.44 1.80 -13.78
C PRO A 121 -7.23 1.65 -12.47
N ARG A 122 -7.79 2.75 -11.98
CA ARG A 122 -8.67 2.76 -10.80
C ARG A 122 -10.02 2.13 -11.12
N TYR A 123 -10.67 1.49 -10.13
CA TYR A 123 -12.05 1.04 -10.26
C TYR A 123 -13.03 2.20 -10.42
N ALA A 124 -12.83 3.26 -9.64
CA ALA A 124 -13.66 4.44 -9.68
C ALA A 124 -12.79 5.71 -9.66
N LYS A 125 -13.25 6.72 -10.36
CA LYS A 125 -12.65 8.06 -10.32
C LYS A 125 -13.49 8.94 -9.41
N ALA A 126 -12.84 9.69 -8.53
CA ALA A 126 -13.54 10.74 -7.80
C ALA A 126 -14.12 11.79 -8.77
N PRO A 127 -15.26 12.42 -8.44
CA PRO A 127 -15.80 13.51 -9.26
C PRO A 127 -14.73 14.55 -9.57
N ALA A 128 -14.72 15.06 -10.79
CA ALA A 128 -13.72 16.04 -11.28
C ALA A 128 -12.25 15.59 -11.11
N ASN A 129 -11.98 14.27 -11.00
CA ASN A 129 -10.65 13.72 -10.72
C ASN A 129 -9.98 14.37 -9.49
N LEU A 130 -10.75 14.64 -8.46
CA LEU A 130 -10.23 15.16 -7.20
C LEU A 130 -9.26 14.15 -6.56
N ILE A 131 -8.19 14.66 -5.96
CA ILE A 131 -7.22 13.85 -5.22
C ILE A 131 -7.63 13.89 -3.74
N VAL A 132 -8.20 12.80 -3.29
CA VAL A 132 -8.77 12.63 -1.95
C VAL A 132 -7.96 11.59 -1.20
N THR A 133 -7.57 11.88 0.03
CA THR A 133 -6.98 10.91 0.96
C THR A 133 -8.07 10.20 1.76
N GLN A 134 -7.75 9.14 2.51
CA GLN A 134 -8.73 8.50 3.41
C GLN A 134 -9.19 9.48 4.49
N ALA A 135 -8.27 10.29 5.02
CA ALA A 135 -8.59 11.32 6.01
C ALA A 135 -9.51 12.41 5.45
N ASP A 136 -9.31 12.82 4.17
CA ASP A 136 -10.22 13.75 3.49
C ASP A 136 -11.59 13.11 3.24
N PHE A 137 -11.61 11.88 2.71
CA PHE A 137 -12.84 11.14 2.39
C PHE A 137 -13.75 10.99 3.60
N ARG A 138 -13.18 10.64 4.75
CA ARG A 138 -13.93 10.52 6.00
C ARG A 138 -14.64 11.83 6.40
N LYS A 139 -13.98 12.98 6.24
CA LYS A 139 -14.59 14.28 6.54
C LYS A 139 -15.66 14.67 5.52
N ILE A 140 -15.38 14.39 4.25
CA ILE A 140 -16.31 14.69 3.13
C ILE A 140 -17.56 13.80 3.22
N SER A 141 -17.43 12.54 3.63
CA SER A 141 -18.56 11.60 3.75
C SER A 141 -19.60 12.03 4.81
N LEU A 142 -19.22 12.88 5.77
CA LEU A 142 -20.15 13.50 6.70
C LEU A 142 -21.05 14.55 6.03
N GLY A 143 -20.73 14.96 4.80
CA GLY A 143 -21.53 15.88 3.98
C GLY A 143 -21.80 17.20 4.69
N MET A 144 -23.04 17.69 4.56
CA MET A 144 -23.51 18.92 5.19
C MET A 144 -23.86 18.78 6.69
N ARG A 145 -23.73 17.57 7.26
CA ARG A 145 -24.00 17.34 8.70
C ARG A 145 -22.98 18.00 9.61
N THR A 146 -21.81 18.37 9.07
CA THR A 146 -20.77 19.07 9.81
C THR A 146 -20.13 20.14 8.93
N VAL A 147 -19.62 21.22 9.53
CA VAL A 147 -18.87 22.27 8.82
C VAL A 147 -17.56 21.71 8.21
N LYS A 148 -17.04 20.60 8.78
CA LYS A 148 -15.80 19.98 8.33
C LYS A 148 -15.89 19.39 6.91
N GLY A 149 -17.06 18.87 6.53
CA GLY A 149 -17.30 18.30 5.20
C GLY A 149 -17.10 19.32 4.06
N PRO A 150 -17.92 20.38 4.00
CA PRO A 150 -17.80 21.44 3.00
C PRO A 150 -16.43 22.11 2.99
N LEU A 151 -15.86 22.40 4.17
CA LEU A 151 -14.55 23.02 4.28
C LEU A 151 -13.44 22.11 3.70
N THR A 152 -13.50 20.81 3.96
CA THR A 152 -12.55 19.84 3.39
C THR A 152 -12.71 19.74 1.87
N MET A 153 -13.96 19.74 1.39
CA MET A 153 -14.23 19.74 -0.06
C MET A 153 -13.65 20.98 -0.73
N ALA A 154 -13.87 22.16 -0.16
CA ALA A 154 -13.29 23.42 -0.66
C ALA A 154 -11.76 23.37 -0.70
N LYS A 155 -11.12 22.86 0.36
CA LYS A 155 -9.68 22.67 0.44
C LYS A 155 -9.15 21.70 -0.65
N VAL A 156 -9.81 20.57 -0.84
CA VAL A 156 -9.43 19.57 -1.86
C VAL A 156 -9.58 20.14 -3.27
N THR A 157 -10.66 20.89 -3.52
CA THR A 157 -10.91 21.57 -4.80
C THR A 157 -9.84 22.63 -5.07
N MET A 158 -9.54 23.48 -4.10
CA MET A 158 -8.49 24.49 -4.23
C MET A 158 -7.13 23.87 -4.49
N ARG A 159 -6.77 22.79 -3.77
CA ARG A 159 -5.55 22.02 -4.02
C ARG A 159 -5.50 21.53 -5.46
N LYS A 160 -6.60 20.97 -5.98
CA LYS A 160 -6.68 20.52 -7.38
C LYS A 160 -6.45 21.65 -8.38
N ILE A 161 -7.03 22.82 -8.17
CA ILE A 161 -6.84 24.01 -9.04
C ILE A 161 -5.36 24.41 -9.06
N ILE A 162 -4.74 24.54 -7.89
CA ILE A 162 -3.33 24.93 -7.75
C ILE A 162 -2.42 23.89 -8.42
N ASP A 163 -2.66 22.59 -8.19
CA ASP A 163 -1.84 21.52 -8.77
C ASP A 163 -1.98 21.47 -10.30
N THR A 164 -3.19 21.70 -10.81
CA THR A 164 -3.44 21.79 -12.25
C THR A 164 -2.73 22.99 -12.87
N ALA A 165 -2.82 24.17 -12.25
CA ALA A 165 -2.12 25.37 -12.71
C ALA A 165 -0.59 25.21 -12.71
N ARG A 166 -0.05 24.38 -11.80
CA ARG A 166 1.38 24.02 -11.73
C ARG A 166 1.77 22.83 -12.62
N GLY A 167 0.87 22.31 -13.43
CA GLY A 167 1.08 21.14 -14.29
C GLY A 167 1.40 19.85 -13.53
N ARG A 168 1.02 19.76 -12.24
CA ARG A 168 1.29 18.57 -11.42
C ARG A 168 0.33 17.42 -11.75
N LYS A 169 0.87 16.20 -11.72
CA LYS A 169 0.08 14.97 -11.88
C LYS A 169 -0.03 14.28 -10.51
N MET A 170 -0.94 14.78 -9.66
CA MET A 170 -1.07 14.29 -8.29
C MET A 170 -1.83 12.98 -8.21
N PHE A 171 -1.36 12.09 -7.34
CA PHE A 171 -2.00 10.83 -6.98
C PHE A 171 -2.01 10.66 -5.46
N ALA A 172 -3.02 9.93 -4.95
CA ALA A 172 -3.18 9.60 -3.54
C ALA A 172 -3.53 8.12 -3.37
N MET A 173 -3.66 7.68 -2.12
CA MET A 173 -4.08 6.34 -1.78
C MET A 173 -3.16 5.27 -2.39
N GLY A 174 -3.69 4.09 -2.76
CA GLY A 174 -2.91 3.01 -3.35
C GLY A 174 -2.16 3.36 -4.63
N ASN A 175 -2.68 4.32 -5.43
CA ASN A 175 -1.93 4.82 -6.58
C ASN A 175 -0.62 5.51 -6.15
N ALA A 176 -0.65 6.36 -5.12
CA ALA A 176 0.57 6.99 -4.61
C ALA A 176 1.58 5.97 -4.11
N LEU A 177 1.09 4.94 -3.39
CA LEU A 177 1.95 3.84 -2.94
C LEU A 177 2.60 3.11 -4.11
N ALA A 178 1.82 2.66 -5.09
CA ALA A 178 2.32 1.94 -6.25
C ALA A 178 3.32 2.77 -7.08
N ILE A 179 3.01 4.06 -7.31
CA ILE A 179 3.88 5.01 -8.01
C ILE A 179 5.23 5.16 -7.30
N GLY A 180 5.20 5.37 -6.00
CA GLY A 180 6.42 5.58 -5.23
C GLY A 180 7.27 4.32 -5.14
N LEU A 181 6.67 3.14 -4.98
CA LEU A 181 7.39 1.86 -5.01
C LEU A 181 7.98 1.61 -6.40
N ARG A 182 7.23 1.88 -7.48
CA ARG A 182 7.76 1.75 -8.85
C ARG A 182 8.97 2.66 -9.09
N LYS A 183 8.93 3.89 -8.59
CA LYS A 183 10.09 4.78 -8.64
C LYS A 183 11.29 4.19 -7.91
N GLY A 184 11.07 3.62 -6.71
CA GLY A 184 12.14 2.97 -5.96
C GLY A 184 12.77 1.81 -6.72
N LEU A 185 11.99 1.00 -7.44
CA LEU A 185 12.50 -0.07 -8.31
C LEU A 185 13.34 0.49 -9.47
N ILE A 186 12.89 1.56 -10.11
CA ILE A 186 13.64 2.23 -11.19
C ILE A 186 14.98 2.75 -10.65
N ASP A 187 14.96 3.43 -9.51
CA ASP A 187 16.17 4.00 -8.90
C ASP A 187 17.18 2.93 -8.45
N ALA A 188 16.67 1.75 -8.10
CA ALA A 188 17.48 0.59 -7.75
C ALA A 188 17.96 -0.22 -8.99
N GLY A 189 17.62 0.21 -10.20
CA GLY A 189 18.00 -0.50 -11.43
C GLY A 189 17.27 -1.83 -11.63
N VAL A 190 16.15 -2.05 -10.95
CA VAL A 190 15.36 -3.29 -11.07
C VAL A 190 14.56 -3.25 -12.36
N GLU A 191 14.84 -4.20 -13.25
CA GLU A 191 14.07 -4.39 -14.48
C GLU A 191 12.73 -5.03 -14.18
N VAL A 192 11.65 -4.49 -14.75
CA VAL A 192 10.30 -5.09 -14.68
C VAL A 192 9.89 -5.58 -16.08
N LYS A 193 9.63 -6.87 -16.21
CA LYS A 193 9.07 -7.48 -17.40
C LYS A 193 7.56 -7.57 -17.26
N TYR A 194 6.84 -6.91 -18.16
CA TYR A 194 5.38 -6.95 -18.25
C TYR A 194 4.92 -8.04 -19.21
N GLY A 195 3.69 -8.52 -19.08
CA GLY A 195 3.14 -9.59 -19.90
C GLY A 195 3.79 -10.95 -19.65
N ALA A 196 4.41 -11.14 -18.49
CA ALA A 196 5.10 -12.37 -18.11
C ALA A 196 4.30 -13.14 -17.05
N ASP A 197 3.22 -13.82 -17.50
CA ASP A 197 2.36 -14.64 -16.64
C ASP A 197 3.10 -15.92 -16.23
N LEU A 198 3.16 -16.20 -14.92
CA LEU A 198 3.81 -17.38 -14.36
C LEU A 198 3.04 -18.64 -14.75
N THR A 199 3.71 -19.60 -15.38
CA THR A 199 3.14 -20.89 -15.78
C THR A 199 3.73 -22.08 -15.03
N GLY A 200 4.93 -21.93 -14.42
CA GLY A 200 5.56 -23.00 -13.66
C GLY A 200 6.86 -22.56 -12.99
N LEU A 201 7.41 -23.46 -12.19
CA LEU A 201 8.73 -23.30 -11.56
C LEU A 201 9.76 -24.15 -12.29
N ILE A 202 10.98 -23.65 -12.45
CA ILE A 202 12.12 -24.41 -12.92
C ILE A 202 12.84 -24.96 -11.68
N LEU A 203 12.96 -26.29 -11.64
CA LEU A 203 13.60 -27.02 -10.54
C LEU A 203 14.92 -27.63 -10.99
N ASP A 204 15.91 -27.57 -10.12
CA ASP A 204 17.17 -28.32 -10.23
C ASP A 204 17.44 -28.97 -8.87
N ASN A 205 17.43 -30.32 -8.80
CA ASN A 205 17.61 -31.10 -7.57
C ASN A 205 16.75 -30.56 -6.39
N ASP A 206 15.45 -30.39 -6.60
CA ASP A 206 14.45 -29.83 -5.66
C ASP A 206 14.65 -28.35 -5.27
N ALA A 207 15.65 -27.67 -5.81
CA ALA A 207 15.82 -26.23 -5.64
C ALA A 207 15.08 -25.46 -6.74
N VAL A 208 14.40 -24.37 -6.37
CA VAL A 208 13.81 -23.46 -7.35
C VAL A 208 14.89 -22.55 -7.93
N VAL A 209 15.23 -22.76 -9.20
CA VAL A 209 16.27 -22.03 -9.92
C VAL A 209 15.73 -21.07 -10.98
N GLY A 210 14.41 -20.95 -11.10
CA GLY A 210 13.79 -20.06 -12.06
C GLY A 210 12.29 -20.26 -12.19
N VAL A 211 11.72 -19.64 -13.23
CA VAL A 211 10.31 -19.70 -13.54
C VAL A 211 10.08 -19.83 -15.04
N HIS A 212 9.06 -20.61 -15.43
CA HIS A 212 8.46 -20.59 -16.74
C HIS A 212 7.38 -19.50 -16.80
N THR A 213 7.34 -18.72 -17.86
CA THR A 213 6.32 -17.69 -18.06
C THR A 213 5.82 -17.69 -19.51
N SER A 214 4.71 -17.00 -19.76
CA SER A 214 4.21 -16.74 -21.12
C SER A 214 5.19 -15.96 -22.01
N ALA A 215 6.14 -15.24 -21.41
CA ALA A 215 7.18 -14.46 -22.10
C ALA A 215 8.54 -15.18 -22.21
N GLY A 216 8.59 -16.47 -21.83
CA GLY A 216 9.82 -17.30 -21.81
C GLY A 216 10.28 -17.63 -20.40
N ASP A 217 11.45 -18.25 -20.30
CA ASP A 217 12.03 -18.73 -19.05
C ASP A 217 12.95 -17.68 -18.45
N PHE A 218 12.91 -17.60 -17.12
CA PHE A 218 13.80 -16.71 -16.35
C PHE A 218 14.49 -17.50 -15.24
N THR A 219 15.81 -17.42 -15.20
CA THR A 219 16.61 -18.06 -14.15
C THR A 219 16.79 -17.14 -12.93
N ALA A 220 16.97 -17.73 -11.77
CA ALA A 220 17.18 -17.02 -10.51
C ALA A 220 18.33 -17.66 -9.73
N THR A 221 19.31 -16.85 -9.35
CA THR A 221 20.53 -17.31 -8.64
C THR A 221 20.30 -17.51 -7.14
N HIS A 222 19.34 -16.82 -6.55
CA HIS A 222 19.08 -16.84 -5.10
C HIS A 222 17.69 -17.39 -4.74
N GLY A 223 16.84 -17.66 -5.73
CA GLY A 223 15.47 -18.13 -5.55
C GLY A 223 14.41 -17.22 -6.13
N VAL A 224 13.17 -17.61 -5.98
CA VAL A 224 11.99 -16.93 -6.53
C VAL A 224 11.06 -16.51 -5.39
N ILE A 225 10.62 -15.23 -5.41
CA ILE A 225 9.62 -14.71 -4.49
C ILE A 225 8.30 -14.60 -5.26
N LEU A 226 7.27 -15.31 -4.81
CA LEU A 226 5.92 -15.24 -5.37
C LEU A 226 5.12 -14.12 -4.70
N GLY A 227 4.92 -13.00 -5.41
CA GLY A 227 4.12 -11.85 -4.97
C GLY A 227 2.85 -11.67 -5.82
N SER A 228 2.23 -12.76 -6.27
CA SER A 228 1.15 -12.77 -7.26
C SER A 228 -0.21 -12.26 -6.74
N GLY A 229 -0.31 -11.89 -5.46
CA GLY A 229 -1.56 -11.45 -4.83
C GLY A 229 -2.43 -12.62 -4.36
N GLY A 230 -3.71 -12.34 -4.12
CA GLY A 230 -4.69 -13.33 -3.68
C GLY A 230 -5.40 -14.04 -4.83
N PHE A 231 -6.21 -15.03 -4.46
CA PHE A 231 -6.97 -15.87 -5.38
C PHE A 231 -8.44 -15.42 -5.56
N GLU A 232 -8.79 -14.24 -5.12
CA GLU A 232 -10.17 -13.72 -5.15
C GLU A 232 -10.79 -13.65 -6.55
N ARG A 233 -9.98 -13.76 -7.59
CA ARG A 233 -10.42 -13.79 -9.00
C ARG A 233 -10.25 -15.16 -9.66
N SER A 234 -9.78 -16.15 -8.93
CA SER A 234 -9.68 -17.51 -9.45
C SER A 234 -11.04 -18.18 -9.43
N GLU A 235 -11.53 -18.65 -10.57
CA GLU A 235 -12.79 -19.41 -10.63
C GLU A 235 -12.65 -20.82 -10.05
N THR A 236 -11.42 -21.34 -10.00
CA THR A 236 -11.13 -22.70 -9.51
C THR A 236 -10.78 -22.76 -8.02
N LEU A 237 -10.35 -21.64 -7.42
CA LEU A 237 -9.92 -21.58 -6.02
C LEU A 237 -10.91 -20.82 -5.10
N ARG A 238 -12.06 -20.41 -5.64
CA ARG A 238 -13.15 -19.73 -4.92
C ARG A 238 -14.18 -20.71 -4.43
#